data_2c1b5d7825fb14f8bf0e2a15233480b7
#
_entry.id   2c1b5d7825fb14f8bf0e2a15233480b7
#
_cell.length_a   1.000
_cell.length_b   1.000
_cell.length_c   1.000
_cell.angle_alpha   90.00
_cell.angle_beta   90.00
_cell.angle_gamma   90.00
#
_symmetry.space_group_name_H-M   'P 1'
#
loop_
_entity.id
_entity.type
_entity.pdbx_description
1 polymer ?
#
loop_
_entity_poly.entity_id
_entity_poly.type
_entity_poly.pdbx_seq_one_letter_code
_entity_poly.pdbx_strand_id
1 'polypeptide(L)'
;MSHQSELIASDILEYLKQHENKDMLRFITCGNVDDGKSTLIGRLLHDSKLIFEDQLAAIERDSKKYNTTDQEIDLALLVDGLQAEREQGITIDVAYRYFSTEKRKFIIADCPGHEQYTRNMATGASTCNLAVILIDARRGVQTQTRRHSYIVSLLGIKHVIVAINKMDLVEHSQAVYERIREEYLAFSEHLTIPDIRFVPISALRGDNVVTRSENMGWYQGATLMELLESVQVSHDVALEAFRLPVQYVNRPNLDFRGFCGTVVAGEVKPGDAIVALPSGKRSKVKEVVTFEGNQPSAFVGQAITLTLEDEIDISRGDMLVRAGEQLPNVAQAFDAHVVWMAEAPLVVGKEYGFKLAGKVVTGRVAAIQHRIDVNSLQQFDAPQLALNEIALCRVELNAPVVFDAYAQCRGTGSFIIIDRLSNATAAAGMVTAAAESTAEPVSDELARLRAFELEFNQLVRKHFPRWEAKDISKLF
;
A
#
# COMPACT_ATOMS: atom_id res chain seq x y z
N MET A 1 16.16 14.07 32.55
CA MET A 1 15.09 13.04 32.52
C MET A 1 13.94 13.64 31.73
N SER A 2 13.39 12.93 30.75
CA SER A 2 12.33 13.46 29.91
C SER A 2 11.01 13.49 30.68
N HIS A 3 10.11 14.42 30.35
CA HIS A 3 8.75 14.52 30.91
C HIS A 3 8.00 13.18 30.88
N GLN A 4 8.32 12.31 29.91
CA GLN A 4 7.80 10.95 29.80
C GLN A 4 8.21 10.03 30.96
N SER A 5 9.47 10.13 31.44
CA SER A 5 9.93 9.31 32.57
C SER A 5 9.30 9.72 33.90
N GLU A 6 8.94 10.99 34.04
CA GLU A 6 8.22 11.49 35.22
C GLU A 6 6.73 11.06 35.23
N LEU A 7 6.08 11.07 34.06
CA LEU A 7 4.70 10.62 33.91
C LEU A 7 4.58 9.10 34.13
N ILE A 8 5.49 8.32 33.56
CA ILE A 8 5.57 6.86 33.77
C ILE A 8 5.78 6.52 35.25
N ALA A 9 6.60 7.31 35.94
CA ALA A 9 6.86 7.10 37.37
C ALA A 9 5.69 7.51 38.26
N SER A 10 4.86 8.49 37.83
CA SER A 10 3.74 9.02 38.63
C SER A 10 2.40 8.34 38.33
N ASP A 11 2.08 8.07 37.08
CA ASP A 11 0.84 7.40 36.65
C ASP A 11 0.98 6.71 35.30
N ILE A 12 1.32 5.43 35.34
CA ILE A 12 1.51 4.61 34.14
C ILE A 12 0.23 4.43 33.33
N LEU A 13 -0.95 4.41 33.97
CA LEU A 13 -2.23 4.22 33.29
C LEU A 13 -2.59 5.47 32.48
N GLU A 14 -2.36 6.65 33.03
CA GLU A 14 -2.57 7.91 32.32
C GLU A 14 -1.58 8.05 31.15
N TYR A 15 -0.32 7.67 31.34
CA TYR A 15 0.68 7.61 30.26
C TYR A 15 0.23 6.68 29.12
N LEU A 16 -0.24 5.46 29.44
CA LEU A 16 -0.70 4.50 28.46
C LEU A 16 -1.92 5.04 27.69
N LYS A 17 -2.89 5.63 28.38
CA LYS A 17 -4.08 6.22 27.78
C LYS A 17 -3.76 7.39 26.85
N GLN A 18 -2.87 8.27 27.24
CA GLN A 18 -2.39 9.36 26.39
C GLN A 18 -1.63 8.81 25.17
N HIS A 19 -0.85 7.73 25.36
CA HIS A 19 -0.09 7.10 24.29
C HIS A 19 -0.99 6.35 23.30
N GLU A 20 -2.07 5.71 23.75
CA GLU A 20 -3.06 5.05 22.90
C GLU A 20 -3.75 6.03 21.94
N ASN A 21 -4.11 7.20 22.42
CA ASN A 21 -4.86 8.22 21.69
C ASN A 21 -4.02 9.07 20.71
N LYS A 22 -2.69 8.90 20.69
CA LYS A 22 -1.83 9.63 19.73
C LYS A 22 -2.15 9.21 18.31
N ASP A 23 -2.29 10.21 17.43
CA ASP A 23 -2.37 10.00 15.99
C ASP A 23 -1.13 9.27 15.45
N MET A 24 -1.30 8.50 14.38
CA MET A 24 -0.24 7.70 13.79
C MET A 24 0.01 8.08 12.34
N LEU A 25 1.26 8.37 12.00
CA LEU A 25 1.71 8.60 10.64
C LEU A 25 2.59 7.44 10.17
N ARG A 26 2.22 6.88 9.01
CA ARG A 26 3.06 5.94 8.28
C ARG A 26 3.71 6.66 7.12
N PHE A 27 5.03 6.65 7.07
CA PHE A 27 5.74 7.26 5.95
C PHE A 27 6.85 6.38 5.42
N ILE A 28 7.13 6.54 4.14
CA ILE A 28 8.21 5.83 3.44
C ILE A 28 9.38 6.78 3.20
N THR A 29 10.60 6.26 3.29
CA THR A 29 11.80 6.97 2.83
C THR A 29 12.20 6.46 1.45
N CYS A 30 12.31 7.38 0.49
CA CYS A 30 12.66 7.12 -0.90
C CYS A 30 13.88 7.94 -1.29
N GLY A 31 14.61 7.51 -2.29
CA GLY A 31 15.77 8.22 -2.82
C GLY A 31 16.73 7.24 -3.48
N ASN A 32 17.71 7.75 -4.18
CA ASN A 32 18.73 6.93 -4.82
C ASN A 32 19.64 6.25 -3.79
N VAL A 33 20.46 5.31 -4.24
CA VAL A 33 21.57 4.79 -3.45
C VAL A 33 22.47 5.96 -3.04
N ASP A 34 22.96 5.98 -1.82
CA ASP A 34 23.79 7.02 -1.22
C ASP A 34 23.13 8.40 -0.99
N ASP A 35 21.83 8.57 -1.20
CA ASP A 35 21.16 9.85 -0.84
C ASP A 35 21.04 10.06 0.67
N GLY A 36 21.36 9.04 1.50
CA GLY A 36 21.42 9.12 2.95
C GLY A 36 20.13 8.72 3.67
N LYS A 37 19.34 7.80 3.09
CA LYS A 37 18.09 7.28 3.70
C LYS A 37 18.35 6.67 5.08
N SER A 38 19.22 5.68 5.17
CA SER A 38 19.55 5.00 6.44
C SER A 38 20.13 5.97 7.46
N THR A 39 20.98 6.91 7.03
CA THR A 39 21.52 7.97 7.89
C THR A 39 20.40 8.87 8.46
N LEU A 40 19.43 9.25 7.62
CA LEU A 40 18.28 10.05 8.06
C LEU A 40 17.42 9.30 9.07
N ILE A 41 17.09 8.04 8.79
CA ILE A 41 16.30 7.22 9.71
C ILE A 41 17.03 7.03 11.04
N GLY A 42 18.31 6.70 10.98
CA GLY A 42 19.16 6.59 12.17
C GLY A 42 19.18 7.89 12.97
N ARG A 43 19.26 9.06 12.31
CA ARG A 43 19.20 10.38 12.93
C ARG A 43 17.86 10.65 13.60
N LEU A 44 16.74 10.35 12.93
CA LEU A 44 15.41 10.50 13.50
C LEU A 44 15.22 9.63 14.75
N LEU A 45 15.68 8.37 14.73
CA LEU A 45 15.61 7.47 15.87
C LEU A 45 16.49 7.94 17.02
N HIS A 46 17.71 8.37 16.73
CA HIS A 46 18.65 8.87 17.72
C HIS A 46 18.15 10.14 18.41
N ASP A 47 17.76 11.15 17.64
CA ASP A 47 17.39 12.47 18.17
C ASP A 47 16.01 12.43 18.86
N SER A 48 15.16 11.44 18.52
CA SER A 48 13.91 11.16 19.25
C SER A 48 14.14 10.50 20.62
N LYS A 49 15.38 10.21 21.02
CA LYS A 49 15.77 9.60 22.31
C LYS A 49 15.12 8.23 22.57
N LEU A 50 14.88 7.45 21.54
CA LEU A 50 14.23 6.13 21.62
C LEU A 50 15.21 4.97 21.49
N ILE A 51 16.51 5.26 21.41
CA ILE A 51 17.55 4.23 21.38
C ILE A 51 17.94 3.92 22.82
N PHE A 52 17.89 2.66 23.20
CA PHE A 52 18.36 2.19 24.50
C PHE A 52 19.89 2.27 24.57
N GLU A 53 20.42 2.54 25.76
CA GLU A 53 21.87 2.73 26.00
C GLU A 53 22.73 1.55 25.55
N ASP A 54 22.19 0.32 25.68
CA ASP A 54 22.85 -0.92 25.24
C ASP A 54 22.92 -1.02 23.70
N GLN A 55 21.89 -0.55 22.98
CA GLN A 55 21.90 -0.47 21.52
C GLN A 55 22.91 0.59 21.06
N LEU A 56 22.95 1.75 21.70
CA LEU A 56 23.92 2.79 21.39
C LEU A 56 25.36 2.29 21.58
N ALA A 57 25.63 1.60 22.70
CA ALA A 57 26.92 1.01 22.97
C ALA A 57 27.30 -0.13 21.99
N ALA A 58 26.34 -0.84 21.44
CA ALA A 58 26.56 -1.82 20.38
C ALA A 58 26.98 -1.14 19.06
N ILE A 59 26.27 -0.07 18.70
CA ILE A 59 26.55 0.70 17.48
C ILE A 59 27.89 1.40 17.53
N GLU A 60 28.27 1.95 18.69
CA GLU A 60 29.61 2.52 18.89
C GLU A 60 30.74 1.50 18.65
N ARG A 61 30.54 0.25 19.05
CA ARG A 61 31.46 -0.85 18.78
C ARG A 61 31.48 -1.26 17.31
N ASP A 62 30.31 -1.35 16.70
CA ASP A 62 30.15 -1.74 15.29
C ASP A 62 30.66 -0.61 14.37
N SER A 63 30.45 0.66 14.72
CA SER A 63 30.99 1.83 14.00
C SER A 63 32.52 1.79 13.91
N LYS A 64 33.23 1.34 14.94
CA LYS A 64 34.69 1.18 14.89
C LYS A 64 35.15 0.15 13.85
N LYS A 65 34.28 -0.78 13.45
CA LYS A 65 34.59 -1.87 12.53
C LYS A 65 34.07 -1.63 11.11
N TYR A 66 32.89 -1.01 10.95
CA TYR A 66 32.17 -0.87 9.71
C TYR A 66 31.84 0.59 9.35
N ASN A 67 32.49 1.56 9.98
CA ASN A 67 32.17 2.99 9.80
C ASN A 67 32.30 3.41 8.32
N THR A 68 31.22 3.95 7.78
CA THR A 68 31.14 4.52 6.43
C THR A 68 31.20 6.05 6.46
N THR A 69 31.29 6.67 7.65
CA THR A 69 31.28 8.11 7.87
C THR A 69 32.48 8.56 8.69
N ASP A 70 32.84 9.84 8.60
CA ASP A 70 33.93 10.44 9.41
C ASP A 70 33.52 10.74 10.87
N GLN A 71 32.35 10.27 11.31
CA GLN A 71 31.85 10.46 12.68
C GLN A 71 32.19 9.27 13.57
N GLU A 72 32.22 9.50 14.90
CA GLU A 72 32.48 8.45 15.90
C GLU A 72 31.40 7.36 15.90
N ILE A 73 30.14 7.72 15.53
CA ILE A 73 29.00 6.81 15.49
C ILE A 73 28.36 6.88 14.08
N ASP A 74 28.31 5.74 13.41
CA ASP A 74 27.57 5.61 12.15
C ASP A 74 26.10 5.22 12.44
N LEU A 75 25.21 6.22 12.38
CA LEU A 75 23.79 6.03 12.65
C LEU A 75 23.06 5.17 11.60
N ALA A 76 23.67 4.96 10.41
CA ALA A 76 23.10 4.06 9.41
C ALA A 76 23.07 2.61 9.92
N LEU A 77 24.03 2.20 10.74
CA LEU A 77 24.09 0.86 11.34
C LEU A 77 22.91 0.53 12.26
N LEU A 78 22.17 1.56 12.74
CA LEU A 78 20.89 1.37 13.46
C LEU A 78 19.81 0.72 12.61
N VAL A 79 19.89 0.93 11.32
CA VAL A 79 18.82 0.61 10.38
C VAL A 79 19.09 -0.72 9.67
N ASP A 80 20.35 -1.04 9.41
CA ASP A 80 20.76 -2.22 8.67
C ASP A 80 20.49 -3.49 9.51
N GLY A 81 19.39 -4.18 9.16
CA GLY A 81 18.90 -5.34 9.89
C GLY A 81 19.53 -6.66 9.44
N LEU A 82 19.79 -6.80 8.14
CA LEU A 82 20.33 -8.02 7.55
C LEU A 82 21.86 -7.95 7.45
N GLN A 83 22.52 -9.10 7.65
CA GLN A 83 23.97 -9.17 7.49
C GLN A 83 24.40 -8.77 6.06
N ALA A 84 23.63 -9.18 5.05
CA ALA A 84 23.89 -8.83 3.66
C ALA A 84 23.76 -7.31 3.39
N GLU A 85 22.85 -6.61 4.08
CA GLU A 85 22.70 -5.16 4.00
C GLU A 85 23.93 -4.45 4.58
N ARG A 86 24.41 -4.91 5.74
CA ARG A 86 25.63 -4.39 6.39
C ARG A 86 26.90 -4.61 5.56
N GLU A 87 27.02 -5.78 4.92
CA GLU A 87 28.17 -6.11 4.07
C GLU A 87 28.18 -5.33 2.75
N GLN A 88 27.00 -5.04 2.19
CA GLN A 88 26.85 -4.35 0.91
C GLN A 88 26.61 -2.84 1.07
N GLY A 89 26.24 -2.37 2.26
CA GLY A 89 25.88 -0.98 2.53
C GLY A 89 24.63 -0.50 1.77
N ILE A 90 23.70 -1.42 1.46
CA ILE A 90 22.44 -1.11 0.76
C ILE A 90 21.26 -1.77 1.45
N THR A 91 20.11 -1.11 1.46
CA THR A 91 18.83 -1.69 1.86
C THR A 91 18.34 -2.64 0.76
N ILE A 92 17.97 -3.86 1.12
CA ILE A 92 17.52 -4.92 0.18
C ILE A 92 16.01 -5.11 0.31
N ASP A 93 15.52 -5.25 1.54
CA ASP A 93 14.10 -5.50 1.84
C ASP A 93 13.45 -4.30 2.53
N VAL A 94 12.11 -4.34 2.67
CA VAL A 94 11.39 -3.29 3.40
C VAL A 94 11.53 -3.54 4.90
N ALA A 95 12.15 -2.61 5.61
CA ALA A 95 12.24 -2.63 7.06
C ALA A 95 11.30 -1.61 7.68
N TYR A 96 10.54 -2.02 8.69
CA TYR A 96 9.67 -1.10 9.43
C TYR A 96 10.33 -0.70 10.75
N ARG A 97 10.38 0.61 11.00
CA ARG A 97 10.89 1.19 12.24
C ARG A 97 9.81 2.02 12.90
N TYR A 98 9.83 2.03 14.22
CA TYR A 98 8.79 2.66 15.02
C TYR A 98 9.43 3.69 15.94
N PHE A 99 8.83 4.87 15.99
CA PHE A 99 9.18 5.86 17.01
C PHE A 99 7.97 6.72 17.34
N SER A 100 8.05 7.48 18.41
CA SER A 100 6.99 8.42 18.80
C SER A 100 7.58 9.70 19.38
N THR A 101 6.89 10.79 19.14
CA THR A 101 7.11 12.05 19.86
C THR A 101 6.00 12.24 20.90
N GLU A 102 6.00 13.35 21.59
CA GLU A 102 4.90 13.69 22.48
C GLU A 102 3.57 13.85 21.72
N LYS A 103 3.62 14.29 20.45
CA LYS A 103 2.45 14.60 19.63
C LYS A 103 1.93 13.41 18.82
N ARG A 104 2.83 12.55 18.29
CA ARG A 104 2.47 11.58 17.26
C ARG A 104 3.28 10.30 17.33
N LYS A 105 2.69 9.17 16.88
CA LYS A 105 3.39 7.92 16.60
C LYS A 105 3.79 7.85 15.14
N PHE A 106 4.92 7.24 14.85
CA PHE A 106 5.44 7.10 13.50
C PHE A 106 5.81 5.66 13.19
N ILE A 107 5.49 5.26 11.96
CA ILE A 107 6.01 4.03 11.35
C ILE A 107 6.77 4.45 10.10
N ILE A 108 8.05 4.14 10.07
CA ILE A 108 8.91 4.36 8.91
C ILE A 108 8.97 3.06 8.11
N ALA A 109 8.66 3.11 6.83
CA ALA A 109 9.00 2.07 5.86
C ALA A 109 10.32 2.46 5.20
N ASP A 110 11.41 1.81 5.58
CA ASP A 110 12.70 1.97 4.91
C ASP A 110 12.72 1.11 3.66
N CYS A 111 12.99 1.73 2.52
CA CYS A 111 12.92 1.08 1.23
C CYS A 111 14.22 1.19 0.46
N PRO A 112 14.58 0.14 -0.30
CA PRO A 112 15.78 0.15 -1.10
C PRO A 112 15.78 1.26 -2.16
N GLY A 113 16.95 1.85 -2.40
CA GLY A 113 17.13 2.87 -3.43
C GLY A 113 17.45 2.32 -4.82
N HIS A 114 17.81 1.04 -4.93
CA HIS A 114 18.23 0.42 -6.17
C HIS A 114 17.03 -0.01 -7.03
N GLU A 115 17.11 0.18 -8.35
CA GLU A 115 15.98 -0.09 -9.26
C GLU A 115 15.50 -1.54 -9.25
N GLN A 116 16.40 -2.50 -9.01
CA GLN A 116 16.07 -3.92 -8.94
C GLN A 116 15.09 -4.25 -7.83
N TYR A 117 15.00 -3.40 -6.80
CA TYR A 117 14.13 -3.55 -5.65
C TYR A 117 12.89 -2.66 -5.70
N THR A 118 12.51 -2.15 -6.88
CA THR A 118 11.30 -1.31 -7.06
C THR A 118 10.03 -1.97 -6.51
N ARG A 119 9.92 -3.31 -6.61
CA ARG A 119 8.82 -4.08 -6.01
C ARG A 119 8.72 -3.90 -4.48
N ASN A 120 9.86 -3.86 -3.79
CA ASN A 120 9.91 -3.69 -2.35
C ASN A 120 9.51 -2.26 -1.97
N MET A 121 9.96 -1.26 -2.75
CA MET A 121 9.51 0.13 -2.61
C MET A 121 7.99 0.26 -2.79
N ALA A 122 7.41 -0.35 -3.82
CA ALA A 122 5.96 -0.33 -4.04
C ALA A 122 5.20 -0.99 -2.88
N THR A 123 5.73 -2.09 -2.32
CA THR A 123 5.16 -2.77 -1.14
C THR A 123 5.17 -1.86 0.09
N GLY A 124 6.29 -1.22 0.41
CA GLY A 124 6.40 -0.29 1.53
C GLY A 124 5.48 0.92 1.37
N ALA A 125 5.47 1.52 0.19
CA ALA A 125 4.67 2.70 -0.12
C ALA A 125 3.16 2.45 -0.04
N SER A 126 2.70 1.23 -0.37
CA SER A 126 1.26 0.88 -0.39
C SER A 126 0.55 1.08 0.96
N THR A 127 1.30 1.05 2.06
CA THR A 127 0.77 1.21 3.43
C THR A 127 1.00 2.60 4.01
N CYS A 128 1.69 3.49 3.29
CA CYS A 128 2.10 4.79 3.78
C CYS A 128 1.14 5.91 3.39
N ASN A 129 1.08 6.94 4.23
CA ASN A 129 0.30 8.16 4.03
C ASN A 129 1.16 9.31 3.47
N LEU A 130 2.47 9.26 3.72
CA LEU A 130 3.42 10.30 3.35
C LEU A 130 4.69 9.65 2.78
N ALA A 131 5.35 10.33 1.84
CA ALA A 131 6.67 9.95 1.37
C ALA A 131 7.69 11.05 1.65
N VAL A 132 8.85 10.65 2.21
CA VAL A 132 10.04 11.50 2.30
C VAL A 132 10.99 11.10 1.18
N ILE A 133 11.15 12.00 0.20
CA ILE A 133 12.03 11.78 -0.95
C ILE A 133 13.34 12.51 -0.72
N LEU A 134 14.42 11.75 -0.57
CA LEU A 134 15.74 12.31 -0.39
C LEU A 134 16.40 12.61 -1.73
N ILE A 135 17.08 13.76 -1.80
CA ILE A 135 17.87 14.18 -2.95
C ILE A 135 19.24 14.65 -2.44
N ASP A 136 20.32 14.05 -2.92
CA ASP A 136 21.67 14.51 -2.66
C ASP A 136 21.89 15.89 -3.33
N ALA A 137 22.15 16.93 -2.54
CA ALA A 137 22.32 18.31 -3.01
C ALA A 137 23.40 18.47 -4.10
N ARG A 138 24.40 17.59 -4.13
CA ARG A 138 25.46 17.59 -5.14
C ARG A 138 24.98 17.10 -6.50
N ARG A 139 24.00 16.15 -6.50
CA ARG A 139 23.55 15.42 -7.69
C ARG A 139 22.24 15.98 -8.28
N GLY A 140 21.37 16.59 -7.45
CA GLY A 140 20.06 17.06 -7.87
C GLY A 140 19.05 15.94 -8.21
N VAL A 141 18.02 16.28 -8.99
CA VAL A 141 16.93 15.35 -9.34
C VAL A 141 17.42 14.30 -10.33
N GLN A 142 17.48 13.05 -9.91
CA GLN A 142 17.96 11.93 -10.72
C GLN A 142 16.81 11.05 -11.23
N THR A 143 17.13 10.10 -12.11
CA THR A 143 16.19 9.11 -12.67
C THR A 143 15.46 8.35 -11.57
N GLN A 144 16.16 7.91 -10.52
CA GLN A 144 15.50 7.21 -9.41
C GLN A 144 14.61 8.12 -8.59
N THR A 145 14.94 9.40 -8.42
CA THR A 145 14.07 10.40 -7.79
C THR A 145 12.75 10.49 -8.53
N ARG A 146 12.80 10.58 -9.89
CA ARG A 146 11.61 10.63 -10.75
C ARG A 146 10.78 9.36 -10.66
N ARG A 147 11.44 8.19 -10.72
CA ARG A 147 10.79 6.87 -10.59
C ARG A 147 10.06 6.72 -9.26
N HIS A 148 10.72 7.01 -8.16
CA HIS A 148 10.12 6.91 -6.84
C HIS A 148 8.94 7.89 -6.67
N SER A 149 9.07 9.12 -7.14
CA SER A 149 7.99 10.09 -7.12
C SER A 149 6.79 9.64 -7.94
N TYR A 150 7.01 9.03 -9.11
CA TYR A 150 5.94 8.49 -9.93
C TYR A 150 5.21 7.33 -9.22
N ILE A 151 5.95 6.38 -8.64
CA ILE A 151 5.36 5.25 -7.89
C ILE A 151 4.57 5.76 -6.68
N VAL A 152 5.10 6.73 -5.94
CA VAL A 152 4.41 7.40 -4.83
C VAL A 152 3.10 8.02 -5.28
N SER A 153 3.12 8.74 -6.42
CA SER A 153 1.93 9.33 -7.04
C SER A 153 0.91 8.25 -7.46
N LEU A 154 1.38 7.20 -8.14
CA LEU A 154 0.55 6.09 -8.60
C LEU A 154 -0.14 5.35 -7.44
N LEU A 155 0.56 5.18 -6.32
CA LEU A 155 0.03 4.61 -5.09
C LEU A 155 -0.85 5.60 -4.30
N GLY A 156 -1.12 6.77 -4.85
CA GLY A 156 -2.04 7.76 -4.30
C GLY A 156 -1.58 8.38 -2.99
N ILE A 157 -0.29 8.43 -2.69
CA ILE A 157 0.26 9.18 -1.55
C ILE A 157 0.13 10.67 -1.88
N LYS A 158 -0.63 11.38 -1.04
CA LYS A 158 -0.96 12.79 -1.27
C LYS A 158 0.05 13.77 -0.71
N HIS A 159 0.87 13.34 0.25
CA HIS A 159 1.82 14.18 0.97
C HIS A 159 3.24 13.73 0.67
N VAL A 160 4.05 14.64 0.14
CA VAL A 160 5.46 14.41 -0.16
C VAL A 160 6.31 15.48 0.51
N ILE A 161 7.34 15.05 1.23
CA ILE A 161 8.39 15.93 1.72
C ILE A 161 9.66 15.63 0.93
N VAL A 162 10.13 16.60 0.17
CA VAL A 162 11.41 16.53 -0.55
C VAL A 162 12.50 17.03 0.37
N ALA A 163 13.30 16.11 0.90
CA ALA A 163 14.42 16.39 1.77
C ALA A 163 15.68 16.53 0.92
N ILE A 164 16.15 17.77 0.69
CA ILE A 164 17.40 18.05 -0.02
C ILE A 164 18.52 17.87 0.98
N ASN A 165 19.16 16.70 0.91
CA ASN A 165 20.11 16.22 1.89
C ASN A 165 21.57 16.52 1.50
N LYS A 166 22.47 16.40 2.47
CA LYS A 166 23.92 16.66 2.33
C LYS A 166 24.22 18.12 1.99
N MET A 167 23.41 19.04 2.54
CA MET A 167 23.65 20.48 2.38
C MET A 167 25.01 20.93 2.92
N ASP A 168 25.57 20.20 3.90
CA ASP A 168 26.92 20.40 4.41
C ASP A 168 28.01 20.20 3.36
N LEU A 169 27.77 19.39 2.33
CA LEU A 169 28.72 19.14 1.23
C LEU A 169 28.64 20.16 0.08
N VAL A 170 27.69 21.08 0.16
CA VAL A 170 27.52 22.18 -0.81
C VAL A 170 27.50 23.54 -0.10
N GLU A 171 28.22 23.63 1.03
CA GLU A 171 28.40 24.87 1.82
C GLU A 171 27.06 25.51 2.23
N HIS A 172 26.02 24.68 2.47
CA HIS A 172 24.68 25.09 2.85
C HIS A 172 24.04 26.13 1.88
N SER A 173 24.36 26.02 0.58
CA SER A 173 24.02 26.99 -0.47
C SER A 173 22.53 27.07 -0.73
N GLN A 174 21.93 28.26 -0.54
CA GLN A 174 20.55 28.55 -0.90
C GLN A 174 20.32 28.37 -2.42
N ALA A 175 21.27 28.80 -3.25
CA ALA A 175 21.13 28.70 -4.71
C ALA A 175 21.02 27.22 -5.19
N VAL A 176 21.75 26.30 -4.55
CA VAL A 176 21.63 24.86 -4.85
C VAL A 176 20.26 24.34 -4.44
N TYR A 177 19.77 24.71 -3.27
CA TYR A 177 18.44 24.33 -2.79
C TYR A 177 17.34 24.80 -3.74
N GLU A 178 17.31 26.09 -4.09
CA GLU A 178 16.29 26.66 -4.97
C GLU A 178 16.29 26.01 -6.36
N ARG A 179 17.48 25.80 -6.95
CA ARG A 179 17.61 25.10 -8.24
C ARG A 179 16.99 23.70 -8.20
N ILE A 180 17.29 22.89 -7.17
CA ILE A 180 16.76 21.53 -7.05
C ILE A 180 15.26 21.57 -6.81
N ARG A 181 14.77 22.51 -6.02
CA ARG A 181 13.36 22.73 -5.77
C ARG A 181 12.60 23.05 -7.06
N GLU A 182 13.09 23.99 -7.87
CA GLU A 182 12.50 24.35 -9.16
C GLU A 182 12.50 23.16 -10.13
N GLU A 183 13.60 22.44 -10.24
CA GLU A 183 13.69 21.25 -11.09
C GLU A 183 12.68 20.17 -10.67
N TYR A 184 12.52 19.92 -9.37
CA TYR A 184 11.55 18.95 -8.87
C TYR A 184 10.11 19.40 -9.10
N LEU A 185 9.79 20.67 -8.89
CA LEU A 185 8.46 21.22 -9.13
C LEU A 185 8.06 21.12 -10.61
N ALA A 186 8.94 21.46 -11.54
CA ALA A 186 8.69 21.32 -12.98
C ALA A 186 8.40 19.84 -13.37
N PHE A 187 9.12 18.90 -12.80
CA PHE A 187 8.83 17.49 -13.00
C PHE A 187 7.49 17.06 -12.38
N SER A 188 7.18 17.56 -11.18
CA SER A 188 6.01 17.13 -10.41
C SER A 188 4.67 17.62 -10.97
N GLU A 189 4.66 18.57 -11.92
CA GLU A 189 3.44 19.00 -12.63
C GLU A 189 2.72 17.84 -13.34
N HIS A 190 3.45 16.79 -13.68
CA HIS A 190 2.91 15.59 -14.31
C HIS A 190 2.43 14.52 -13.30
N LEU A 191 2.55 14.80 -12.01
CA LEU A 191 2.16 13.89 -10.92
C LEU A 191 0.87 14.37 -10.24
N THR A 192 0.11 13.42 -9.67
CA THR A 192 -1.12 13.72 -8.92
C THR A 192 -0.84 13.85 -7.42
N ILE A 193 0.14 14.68 -7.05
CA ILE A 193 0.54 14.92 -5.65
C ILE A 193 0.16 16.35 -5.26
N PRO A 194 -0.87 16.56 -4.43
CA PRO A 194 -1.38 17.89 -4.10
C PRO A 194 -0.54 18.64 -3.06
N ASP A 195 0.20 17.96 -2.18
CA ASP A 195 0.99 18.57 -1.10
C ASP A 195 2.46 18.14 -1.21
N ILE A 196 3.29 19.05 -1.72
CA ILE A 196 4.74 18.86 -1.85
C ILE A 196 5.44 19.93 -1.02
N ARG A 197 6.21 19.51 -0.03
CA ARG A 197 6.97 20.38 0.86
C ARG A 197 8.46 20.12 0.70
N PHE A 198 9.28 21.16 0.88
CA PHE A 198 10.71 21.07 0.72
C PHE A 198 11.43 21.45 2.00
N VAL A 199 12.48 20.70 2.35
CA VAL A 199 13.33 20.99 3.51
C VAL A 199 14.79 20.72 3.15
N PRO A 200 15.70 21.72 3.33
CA PRO A 200 17.15 21.49 3.20
C PRO A 200 17.67 20.89 4.48
N ILE A 201 18.34 19.74 4.40
CA ILE A 201 18.85 19.02 5.59
C ILE A 201 20.31 18.60 5.43
N SER A 202 20.96 18.35 6.55
CA SER A 202 22.09 17.43 6.64
C SER A 202 21.74 16.31 7.63
N ALA A 203 21.37 15.14 7.12
CA ALA A 203 21.07 13.98 7.97
C ALA A 203 22.26 13.58 8.84
N LEU A 204 23.49 13.74 8.32
CA LEU A 204 24.72 13.43 9.03
C LEU A 204 24.98 14.39 10.21
N ARG A 205 24.76 15.70 9.99
CA ARG A 205 25.00 16.74 11.02
C ARG A 205 23.77 17.02 11.89
N GLY A 206 22.56 16.62 11.45
CA GLY A 206 21.29 16.88 12.12
C GLY A 206 20.65 18.22 11.74
N ASP A 207 21.24 18.98 10.80
CA ASP A 207 20.71 20.26 10.36
C ASP A 207 19.30 20.14 9.80
N ASN A 208 18.34 20.88 10.35
CA ASN A 208 16.92 20.91 9.98
C ASN A 208 16.21 19.54 10.00
N VAL A 209 16.77 18.53 10.67
CA VAL A 209 16.08 17.24 10.85
C VAL A 209 15.09 17.34 12.01
N VAL A 210 15.56 17.54 13.23
CA VAL A 210 14.73 17.76 14.44
C VAL A 210 14.85 19.20 14.92
N THR A 211 16.06 19.75 14.92
CA THR A 211 16.34 21.12 15.33
C THR A 211 16.70 21.98 14.12
N ARG A 212 16.40 23.28 14.20
CA ARG A 212 16.78 24.23 13.15
C ARG A 212 18.28 24.36 13.04
N SER A 213 18.76 24.45 11.79
CA SER A 213 20.18 24.66 11.51
C SER A 213 20.60 26.11 11.73
N GLU A 214 21.72 26.30 12.41
CA GLU A 214 22.38 27.62 12.51
C GLU A 214 23.11 27.97 11.19
N ASN A 215 23.47 26.97 10.39
CA ASN A 215 24.23 27.13 9.15
C ASN A 215 23.34 27.56 7.95
N MET A 216 22.03 27.39 8.06
CA MET A 216 21.05 27.69 7.00
C MET A 216 20.06 28.77 7.46
N GLY A 217 20.58 29.91 7.96
CA GLY A 217 19.76 31.03 8.44
C GLY A 217 18.81 31.62 7.39
N TRP A 218 19.06 31.38 6.10
CA TRP A 218 18.19 31.74 5.00
C TRP A 218 16.91 30.90 4.90
N TYR A 219 16.91 29.69 5.49
CA TYR A 219 15.73 28.83 5.50
C TYR A 219 14.85 29.12 6.72
N GLN A 220 13.66 29.66 6.49
CA GLN A 220 12.72 30.03 7.56
C GLN A 220 11.56 29.02 7.69
N GLY A 221 11.60 27.91 6.92
CA GLY A 221 10.59 26.87 6.95
C GLY A 221 10.67 25.97 8.20
N ALA A 222 9.78 25.01 8.26
CA ALA A 222 9.74 24.01 9.33
C ALA A 222 10.84 22.94 9.15
N THR A 223 11.31 22.36 10.25
CA THR A 223 12.22 21.20 10.24
C THR A 223 11.48 19.96 9.69
N LEU A 224 12.23 18.92 9.33
CA LEU A 224 11.61 17.66 8.87
C LEU A 224 10.66 17.09 9.93
N MET A 225 11.07 17.09 11.21
CA MET A 225 10.22 16.61 12.30
C MET A 225 8.95 17.44 12.46
N GLU A 226 9.05 18.77 12.42
CA GLU A 226 7.89 19.67 12.48
C GLU A 226 6.91 19.41 11.31
N LEU A 227 7.41 19.14 10.10
CA LEU A 227 6.59 18.76 8.94
C LEU A 227 5.89 17.42 9.17
N LEU A 228 6.61 16.40 9.68
CA LEU A 228 6.05 15.09 9.97
C LEU A 228 4.98 15.13 11.07
N GLU A 229 5.16 15.99 12.08
CA GLU A 229 4.19 16.17 13.16
C GLU A 229 2.94 16.95 12.75
N SER A 230 3.06 17.86 11.77
CA SER A 230 1.99 18.79 11.40
C SER A 230 1.11 18.33 10.24
N VAL A 231 1.56 17.35 9.44
CA VAL A 231 0.79 16.86 8.29
C VAL A 231 -0.49 16.16 8.74
N GLN A 232 -1.62 16.52 8.15
CA GLN A 232 -2.93 15.93 8.46
C GLN A 232 -3.30 14.92 7.38
N VAL A 233 -3.37 13.63 7.76
CA VAL A 233 -3.69 12.51 6.86
C VAL A 233 -5.11 11.97 7.06
N SER A 234 -5.84 12.46 8.06
CA SER A 234 -7.20 11.99 8.40
C SER A 234 -8.24 12.24 7.31
N HIS A 235 -8.01 13.22 6.43
CA HIS A 235 -8.92 13.59 5.34
C HIS A 235 -8.54 12.99 3.98
N ASP A 236 -7.59 12.05 3.95
CA ASP A 236 -7.10 11.47 2.69
C ASP A 236 -8.05 10.46 2.06
N VAL A 237 -8.98 9.91 2.82
CA VAL A 237 -10.01 9.01 2.29
C VAL A 237 -11.07 9.84 1.57
N ALA A 238 -11.09 9.74 0.24
CA ALA A 238 -12.00 10.52 -0.59
C ALA A 238 -13.45 10.02 -0.56
N LEU A 239 -13.67 8.76 -0.17
CA LEU A 239 -15.00 8.14 -0.17
C LEU A 239 -15.63 8.22 1.22
N GLU A 240 -16.75 8.94 1.33
CA GLU A 240 -17.57 9.02 2.56
C GLU A 240 -18.53 7.85 2.73
N ALA A 241 -18.88 7.16 1.64
CA ALA A 241 -19.78 6.03 1.66
C ALA A 241 -19.15 4.82 2.38
N PHE A 242 -19.95 4.17 3.25
CA PHE A 242 -19.48 3.06 4.08
C PHE A 242 -19.03 1.84 3.25
N ARG A 243 -17.84 1.31 3.59
CA ARG A 243 -17.26 0.11 3.02
C ARG A 243 -16.64 -0.78 4.08
N LEU A 244 -17.13 -2.00 4.20
CA LEU A 244 -16.56 -3.05 5.05
C LEU A 244 -16.37 -4.33 4.21
N PRO A 245 -15.18 -4.58 3.67
CA PRO A 245 -14.84 -5.88 3.11
C PRO A 245 -14.86 -6.96 4.19
N VAL A 246 -15.61 -8.03 3.99
CA VAL A 246 -15.71 -9.13 4.95
C VAL A 246 -14.46 -10.00 4.84
N GLN A 247 -13.67 -10.02 5.90
CA GLN A 247 -12.42 -10.79 5.99
C GLN A 247 -12.62 -12.15 6.63
N TYR A 248 -13.56 -12.25 7.56
CA TYR A 248 -13.85 -13.46 8.30
C TYR A 248 -15.31 -13.49 8.78
N VAL A 249 -15.94 -14.65 8.77
CA VAL A 249 -17.26 -14.87 9.38
C VAL A 249 -17.07 -15.61 10.70
N ASN A 250 -17.35 -14.94 11.80
CA ASN A 250 -17.21 -15.48 13.14
C ASN A 250 -18.53 -16.08 13.64
N ARG A 251 -18.51 -17.39 13.89
CA ARG A 251 -19.67 -18.12 14.43
C ARG A 251 -19.24 -19.06 15.55
N PRO A 252 -18.90 -18.54 16.74
CA PRO A 252 -18.41 -19.33 17.86
C PRO A 252 -19.49 -20.25 18.47
N ASN A 253 -20.77 -19.91 18.31
CA ASN A 253 -21.93 -20.65 18.80
C ASN A 253 -23.15 -20.40 17.88
N LEU A 254 -24.31 -20.97 18.23
CA LEU A 254 -25.54 -20.86 17.44
C LEU A 254 -26.18 -19.46 17.52
N ASP A 255 -25.92 -18.72 18.60
CA ASP A 255 -26.58 -17.44 18.90
C ASP A 255 -25.80 -16.23 18.38
N PHE A 256 -24.56 -16.43 17.91
CA PHE A 256 -23.68 -15.37 17.41
C PHE A 256 -23.23 -15.65 15.99
N ARG A 257 -23.53 -14.73 15.08
CA ARG A 257 -22.96 -14.68 13.73
C ARG A 257 -22.48 -13.27 13.44
N GLY A 258 -21.17 -13.11 13.34
CA GLY A 258 -20.54 -11.82 13.13
C GLY A 258 -19.70 -11.77 11.86
N PHE A 259 -19.70 -10.64 11.19
CA PHE A 259 -18.96 -10.37 9.95
C PHE A 259 -17.80 -9.45 10.29
N CYS A 260 -16.59 -10.01 10.32
CA CYS A 260 -15.38 -9.31 10.73
C CYS A 260 -14.70 -8.65 9.54
N GLY A 261 -14.24 -7.43 9.73
CA GLY A 261 -13.47 -6.68 8.74
C GLY A 261 -12.91 -5.39 9.31
N THR A 262 -12.13 -4.69 8.49
CA THR A 262 -11.69 -3.33 8.79
C THR A 262 -12.54 -2.35 7.98
N VAL A 263 -13.07 -1.31 8.61
CA VAL A 263 -13.77 -0.24 7.92
C VAL A 263 -12.77 0.50 7.03
N VAL A 264 -12.96 0.47 5.72
CA VAL A 264 -12.04 1.10 4.77
C VAL A 264 -12.53 2.45 4.25
N ALA A 265 -13.83 2.74 4.41
CA ALA A 265 -14.44 4.03 4.11
C ALA A 265 -15.72 4.23 4.92
N GLY A 266 -16.08 5.49 5.18
CA GLY A 266 -17.31 5.89 5.85
C GLY A 266 -17.40 5.51 7.33
N GLU A 267 -18.64 5.53 7.84
CA GLU A 267 -18.98 5.23 9.23
C GLU A 267 -20.21 4.30 9.27
N VAL A 268 -20.32 3.47 10.31
CA VAL A 268 -21.48 2.59 10.54
C VAL A 268 -21.92 2.62 11.99
N LYS A 269 -23.25 2.51 12.20
CA LYS A 269 -23.91 2.51 13.52
C LYS A 269 -24.93 1.36 13.62
N PRO A 270 -25.25 0.89 14.84
CA PRO A 270 -26.41 0.02 15.06
C PRO A 270 -27.68 0.65 14.49
N GLY A 271 -28.50 -0.15 13.81
CA GLY A 271 -29.73 0.29 13.12
C GLY A 271 -29.54 0.75 11.68
N ASP A 272 -28.31 0.95 11.21
CA ASP A 272 -28.05 1.30 9.80
C ASP A 272 -28.52 0.17 8.86
N ALA A 273 -29.25 0.54 7.81
CA ALA A 273 -29.61 -0.39 6.77
C ALA A 273 -28.40 -0.66 5.87
N ILE A 274 -28.08 -1.94 5.68
CA ILE A 274 -26.91 -2.37 4.87
C ILE A 274 -27.33 -3.26 3.71
N VAL A 275 -26.47 -3.34 2.72
CA VAL A 275 -26.56 -4.25 1.56
C VAL A 275 -25.28 -5.09 1.53
N ALA A 276 -25.43 -6.41 1.38
CA ALA A 276 -24.33 -7.32 1.13
C ALA A 276 -24.11 -7.48 -0.37
N LEU A 277 -22.92 -7.17 -0.87
CA LEU A 277 -22.58 -7.29 -2.28
C LEU A 277 -21.58 -8.46 -2.49
N PRO A 278 -21.68 -9.19 -3.61
CA PRO A 278 -22.49 -8.93 -4.82
C PRO A 278 -23.94 -9.41 -4.73
N SER A 279 -24.38 -10.11 -3.67
CA SER A 279 -25.70 -10.76 -3.60
C SER A 279 -26.90 -9.79 -3.62
N GLY A 280 -26.70 -8.53 -3.21
CA GLY A 280 -27.76 -7.53 -3.09
C GLY A 280 -28.71 -7.75 -1.88
N LYS A 281 -28.45 -8.74 -1.02
CA LYS A 281 -29.26 -9.01 0.17
C LYS A 281 -29.16 -7.86 1.16
N ARG A 282 -30.28 -7.53 1.79
CA ARG A 282 -30.41 -6.39 2.71
C ARG A 282 -30.67 -6.86 4.12
N SER A 283 -30.14 -6.13 5.09
CA SER A 283 -30.43 -6.29 6.52
C SER A 283 -30.14 -4.98 7.24
N LYS A 284 -30.21 -5.00 8.58
CA LYS A 284 -29.78 -3.89 9.43
C LYS A 284 -28.68 -4.34 10.37
N VAL A 285 -27.80 -3.40 10.71
CA VAL A 285 -26.78 -3.61 11.73
C VAL A 285 -27.45 -3.76 13.09
N LYS A 286 -27.24 -4.90 13.75
CA LYS A 286 -27.73 -5.12 15.11
C LYS A 286 -26.76 -4.53 16.12
N GLU A 287 -25.46 -4.88 16.00
CA GLU A 287 -24.40 -4.41 16.90
C GLU A 287 -23.09 -4.22 16.15
N VAL A 288 -22.30 -3.28 16.63
CA VAL A 288 -20.90 -3.06 16.27
C VAL A 288 -20.04 -3.57 17.41
N VAL A 289 -19.34 -4.67 17.22
CA VAL A 289 -18.60 -5.38 18.27
C VAL A 289 -17.10 -5.22 18.07
N THR A 290 -16.39 -4.87 19.14
CA THR A 290 -14.91 -4.85 19.21
C THR A 290 -14.45 -5.73 20.37
N PHE A 291 -13.12 -5.81 20.58
CA PHE A 291 -12.57 -6.52 21.74
C PHE A 291 -13.02 -5.90 23.08
N GLU A 292 -13.25 -4.60 23.12
CA GLU A 292 -13.70 -3.85 24.29
C GLU A 292 -15.22 -3.93 24.53
N GLY A 293 -15.95 -4.61 23.63
CA GLY A 293 -17.40 -4.76 23.67
C GLY A 293 -18.11 -3.99 22.56
N ASN A 294 -19.42 -3.75 22.77
CA ASN A 294 -20.27 -3.09 21.80
C ASN A 294 -19.97 -1.58 21.73
N GLN A 295 -19.82 -1.08 20.50
CA GLN A 295 -19.54 0.33 20.22
C GLN A 295 -20.76 1.04 19.64
N PRO A 296 -20.93 2.34 19.92
CA PRO A 296 -22.02 3.15 19.37
C PRO A 296 -21.86 3.42 17.87
N SER A 297 -20.63 3.39 17.35
CA SER A 297 -20.31 3.53 15.93
C SER A 297 -18.91 2.99 15.63
N ALA A 298 -18.61 2.82 14.35
CA ALA A 298 -17.26 2.54 13.87
C ALA A 298 -16.94 3.35 12.62
N PHE A 299 -15.67 3.74 12.48
CA PHE A 299 -15.16 4.60 11.44
C PHE A 299 -13.90 4.00 10.78
N VAL A 300 -13.41 4.66 9.76
CA VAL A 300 -12.26 4.22 8.95
C VAL A 300 -11.05 3.83 9.80
N GLY A 301 -10.49 2.67 9.50
CA GLY A 301 -9.31 2.10 10.17
C GLY A 301 -9.64 1.17 11.33
N GLN A 302 -10.86 1.15 11.85
CA GLN A 302 -11.24 0.27 12.93
C GLN A 302 -11.52 -1.16 12.45
N ALA A 303 -10.94 -2.13 13.14
CA ALA A 303 -11.25 -3.55 12.98
C ALA A 303 -12.46 -3.89 13.84
N ILE A 304 -13.54 -4.32 13.20
CA ILE A 304 -14.83 -4.56 13.85
C ILE A 304 -15.45 -5.89 13.43
N THR A 305 -16.44 -6.30 14.21
CA THR A 305 -17.38 -7.36 13.86
C THR A 305 -18.80 -6.77 13.84
N LEU A 306 -19.47 -6.85 12.69
CA LEU A 306 -20.88 -6.50 12.60
C LEU A 306 -21.75 -7.72 12.81
N THR A 307 -22.76 -7.61 13.67
CA THR A 307 -23.89 -8.55 13.71
C THR A 307 -25.09 -7.91 13.03
N LEU A 308 -25.95 -8.73 12.45
CA LEU A 308 -27.11 -8.29 11.67
C LEU A 308 -28.41 -8.75 12.32
N GLU A 309 -29.52 -8.04 12.03
CA GLU A 309 -30.84 -8.42 12.50
C GLU A 309 -31.34 -9.72 11.83
N ASP A 310 -31.00 -9.90 10.52
CA ASP A 310 -31.43 -11.06 9.74
C ASP A 310 -30.26 -12.01 9.50
N GLU A 311 -30.56 -13.32 9.43
CA GLU A 311 -29.60 -14.31 8.96
C GLU A 311 -29.55 -14.33 7.43
N ILE A 312 -28.66 -13.54 6.85
CA ILE A 312 -28.39 -13.55 5.40
C ILE A 312 -27.03 -14.19 5.12
N ASP A 313 -26.90 -14.81 3.92
CA ASP A 313 -25.63 -15.41 3.52
C ASP A 313 -24.65 -14.33 3.10
N ILE A 314 -23.57 -14.25 3.83
CA ILE A 314 -22.42 -13.39 3.59
C ILE A 314 -21.18 -14.24 3.83
N SER A 315 -20.23 -14.15 2.93
CA SER A 315 -18.98 -14.89 2.96
C SER A 315 -17.76 -13.96 2.97
N ARG A 316 -16.61 -14.53 3.30
CA ARG A 316 -15.34 -13.82 3.12
C ARG A 316 -15.19 -13.37 1.67
N GLY A 317 -14.84 -12.10 1.49
CA GLY A 317 -14.68 -11.46 0.19
C GLY A 317 -15.94 -10.78 -0.34
N ASP A 318 -17.07 -10.88 0.36
CA ASP A 318 -18.21 -10.01 0.14
C ASP A 318 -17.97 -8.64 0.77
N MET A 319 -18.75 -7.65 0.39
CA MET A 319 -18.64 -6.29 0.91
C MET A 319 -19.97 -5.84 1.50
N LEU A 320 -19.91 -5.29 2.71
CA LEU A 320 -21.05 -4.62 3.33
C LEU A 320 -20.97 -3.13 3.04
N VAL A 321 -22.08 -2.58 2.54
CA VAL A 321 -22.25 -1.17 2.23
C VAL A 321 -23.54 -0.64 2.84
N ARG A 322 -23.61 0.65 3.14
CA ARG A 322 -24.85 1.26 3.66
C ARG A 322 -25.86 1.48 2.53
N ALA A 323 -27.11 1.15 2.79
CA ALA A 323 -28.19 1.36 1.81
C ALA A 323 -28.43 2.85 1.57
N GLY A 324 -28.64 3.22 0.30
CA GLY A 324 -28.91 4.62 -0.08
C GLY A 324 -27.68 5.47 -0.31
N GLU A 325 -26.47 4.94 -0.08
CA GLU A 325 -25.22 5.60 -0.44
C GLU A 325 -24.72 5.18 -1.83
N GLN A 326 -23.64 5.84 -2.29
CA GLN A 326 -22.96 5.44 -3.52
C GLN A 326 -22.51 3.99 -3.43
N LEU A 327 -22.97 3.15 -4.36
CA LEU A 327 -22.55 1.75 -4.42
C LEU A 327 -21.21 1.61 -5.13
N PRO A 328 -20.37 0.63 -4.72
CA PRO A 328 -19.18 0.24 -5.45
C PRO A 328 -19.57 -0.46 -6.77
N ASN A 329 -18.60 -0.59 -7.68
CA ASN A 329 -18.75 -1.39 -8.88
C ASN A 329 -18.85 -2.88 -8.54
N VAL A 330 -19.67 -3.60 -9.30
CA VAL A 330 -19.73 -5.06 -9.29
C VAL A 330 -19.51 -5.51 -10.73
N ALA A 331 -18.34 -6.03 -11.06
CA ALA A 331 -17.96 -6.36 -12.42
C ALA A 331 -16.98 -7.54 -12.48
N GLN A 332 -16.87 -8.15 -13.67
CA GLN A 332 -15.90 -9.20 -14.00
C GLN A 332 -14.69 -8.64 -14.76
N ALA A 333 -14.75 -7.41 -15.23
CA ALA A 333 -13.64 -6.77 -15.93
C ALA A 333 -13.42 -5.35 -15.44
N PHE A 334 -12.15 -4.93 -15.43
CA PHE A 334 -11.76 -3.58 -15.08
C PHE A 334 -10.42 -3.22 -15.73
N ASP A 335 -10.16 -1.93 -15.85
CA ASP A 335 -8.86 -1.39 -16.17
C ASP A 335 -8.09 -1.08 -14.89
N ALA A 336 -6.81 -1.33 -14.90
CA ALA A 336 -5.96 -1.12 -13.74
C ALA A 336 -4.51 -0.80 -14.11
N HIS A 337 -3.87 0.07 -13.33
CA HIS A 337 -2.42 0.12 -13.35
C HIS A 337 -1.86 -1.13 -12.66
N VAL A 338 -0.90 -1.78 -13.30
CA VAL A 338 -0.25 -2.99 -12.81
C VAL A 338 1.24 -2.75 -12.70
N VAL A 339 1.81 -3.00 -11.52
CA VAL A 339 3.26 -3.03 -11.27
C VAL A 339 3.67 -4.49 -11.29
N TRP A 340 4.44 -4.90 -12.31
CA TRP A 340 4.88 -6.29 -12.43
C TRP A 340 6.09 -6.56 -11.54
N MET A 341 6.01 -7.60 -10.71
CA MET A 341 6.98 -7.90 -9.64
C MET A 341 7.68 -9.24 -9.82
N ALA A 342 7.22 -10.09 -10.73
CA ALA A 342 7.84 -11.40 -10.99
C ALA A 342 9.00 -11.28 -11.98
N GLU A 343 10.00 -12.17 -11.83
CA GLU A 343 11.12 -12.27 -12.78
C GLU A 343 10.68 -12.75 -14.15
N ALA A 344 9.73 -13.73 -14.17
CA ALA A 344 9.10 -14.16 -15.40
C ALA A 344 8.18 -13.05 -15.95
N PRO A 345 8.25 -12.74 -17.24
CA PRO A 345 7.40 -11.70 -17.83
C PRO A 345 5.91 -12.01 -17.71
N LEU A 346 5.09 -10.96 -17.65
CA LEU A 346 3.64 -11.08 -17.79
C LEU A 346 3.30 -11.64 -19.17
N VAL A 347 2.53 -12.71 -19.19
CA VAL A 347 1.97 -13.29 -20.43
C VAL A 347 0.49 -12.93 -20.50
N VAL A 348 0.11 -12.16 -21.52
CA VAL A 348 -1.29 -11.82 -21.81
C VAL A 348 -2.09 -13.10 -22.08
N GLY A 349 -3.30 -13.20 -21.48
CA GLY A 349 -4.17 -14.36 -21.61
C GLY A 349 -3.85 -15.53 -20.65
N LYS A 350 -2.69 -15.57 -20.01
CA LYS A 350 -2.37 -16.57 -18.97
C LYS A 350 -3.28 -16.40 -17.77
N GLU A 351 -3.74 -17.52 -17.21
CA GLU A 351 -4.59 -17.52 -16.01
C GLU A 351 -3.76 -17.35 -14.74
N TYR A 352 -4.17 -16.39 -13.90
CA TYR A 352 -3.61 -16.07 -12.60
C TYR A 352 -4.68 -16.08 -11.51
N GLY A 353 -4.26 -16.13 -10.27
CA GLY A 353 -5.10 -15.78 -9.12
C GLY A 353 -5.11 -14.25 -8.90
N PHE A 354 -6.28 -13.70 -8.60
CA PHE A 354 -6.46 -12.30 -8.23
C PHE A 354 -7.04 -12.22 -6.82
N LYS A 355 -6.42 -11.43 -5.96
CA LYS A 355 -6.94 -11.18 -4.61
C LYS A 355 -7.25 -9.69 -4.47
N LEU A 356 -8.53 -9.37 -4.28
CA LEU A 356 -9.06 -8.02 -4.17
C LEU A 356 -10.04 -7.94 -2.99
N ALA A 357 -9.86 -7.00 -2.08
CA ALA A 357 -10.72 -6.78 -0.90
C ALA A 357 -11.09 -8.07 -0.13
N GLY A 358 -10.15 -9.03 -0.03
CA GLY A 358 -10.40 -10.33 0.63
C GLY A 358 -10.96 -11.42 -0.27
N LYS A 359 -11.56 -11.10 -1.43
CA LYS A 359 -12.01 -12.06 -2.46
C LYS A 359 -10.81 -12.60 -3.24
N VAL A 360 -10.80 -13.91 -3.47
CA VAL A 360 -9.84 -14.56 -4.36
C VAL A 360 -10.61 -15.16 -5.52
N VAL A 361 -10.24 -14.77 -6.73
CA VAL A 361 -10.84 -15.26 -7.98
C VAL A 361 -9.75 -15.58 -9.00
N THR A 362 -10.03 -16.44 -9.97
CA THR A 362 -9.15 -16.63 -11.12
C THR A 362 -9.51 -15.66 -12.24
N GLY A 363 -8.55 -15.38 -13.09
CA GLY A 363 -8.74 -14.47 -14.22
C GLY A 363 -7.44 -14.31 -15.01
N ARG A 364 -7.43 -13.34 -15.88
CA ARG A 364 -6.30 -13.05 -16.78
C ARG A 364 -6.09 -11.55 -16.97
N VAL A 365 -4.90 -11.16 -17.32
CA VAL A 365 -4.66 -9.89 -17.98
C VAL A 365 -5.00 -10.09 -19.46
N ALA A 366 -6.12 -9.51 -19.90
CA ALA A 366 -6.65 -9.69 -21.25
C ALA A 366 -5.87 -8.86 -22.29
N ALA A 367 -5.39 -7.67 -21.88
CA ALA A 367 -4.58 -6.80 -22.74
C ALA A 367 -3.69 -5.87 -21.88
N ILE A 368 -2.54 -5.54 -22.41
CA ILE A 368 -1.72 -4.39 -21.98
C ILE A 368 -2.12 -3.24 -22.91
N GLN A 369 -2.76 -2.20 -22.34
CA GLN A 369 -3.18 -1.05 -23.15
C GLN A 369 -1.96 -0.20 -23.52
N HIS A 370 -1.11 0.10 -22.56
CA HIS A 370 0.21 0.71 -22.75
C HIS A 370 1.09 0.51 -21.51
N ARG A 371 2.38 0.40 -21.76
CA ARG A 371 3.42 0.47 -20.72
C ARG A 371 3.80 1.93 -20.48
N ILE A 372 4.12 2.25 -19.23
CA ILE A 372 4.56 3.58 -18.82
C ILE A 372 6.05 3.55 -18.52
N ASP A 373 6.82 4.39 -19.20
CA ASP A 373 8.21 4.63 -18.85
C ASP A 373 8.27 5.59 -17.66
N VAL A 374 8.71 5.07 -16.52
CA VAL A 374 8.74 5.83 -15.25
C VAL A 374 9.75 7.00 -15.25
N ASN A 375 10.66 7.07 -16.23
CA ASN A 375 11.66 8.11 -16.33
C ASN A 375 11.16 9.30 -17.17
N SER A 376 10.49 8.99 -18.29
CA SER A 376 9.96 9.98 -19.24
C SER A 376 8.47 10.24 -19.10
N LEU A 377 7.76 9.39 -18.34
CA LEU A 377 6.30 9.33 -18.21
C LEU A 377 5.56 9.10 -19.53
N GLN A 378 6.28 8.69 -20.57
CA GLN A 378 5.72 8.37 -21.88
C GLN A 378 5.06 7.00 -21.89
N GLN A 379 4.06 6.86 -22.73
CA GLN A 379 3.31 5.63 -22.93
C GLN A 379 3.84 4.90 -24.18
N PHE A 380 4.02 3.60 -24.08
CA PHE A 380 4.53 2.74 -25.17
C PHE A 380 3.68 1.48 -25.29
N ASP A 381 3.50 1.02 -26.52
CA ASP A 381 2.94 -0.30 -26.77
C ASP A 381 3.92 -1.36 -26.27
N ALA A 382 3.40 -2.37 -25.58
CA ALA A 382 4.19 -3.47 -25.07
C ALA A 382 3.40 -4.80 -25.14
N PRO A 383 3.99 -5.86 -25.70
CA PRO A 383 3.35 -7.17 -25.77
C PRO A 383 3.42 -7.94 -24.46
N GLN A 384 4.29 -7.55 -23.56
CA GLN A 384 4.54 -8.16 -22.24
C GLN A 384 5.09 -7.13 -21.27
N LEU A 385 5.12 -7.45 -19.98
CA LEU A 385 5.77 -6.66 -18.94
C LEU A 385 6.91 -7.46 -18.31
N ALA A 386 8.07 -6.86 -18.24
CA ALA A 386 9.20 -7.37 -17.48
C ALA A 386 9.14 -6.92 -16.01
N LEU A 387 10.04 -7.46 -15.18
CA LEU A 387 10.18 -7.09 -13.76
C LEU A 387 10.31 -5.57 -13.61
N ASN A 388 9.56 -5.02 -12.66
CA ASN A 388 9.51 -3.59 -12.31
C ASN A 388 8.87 -2.67 -13.36
N GLU A 389 8.30 -3.21 -14.42
CA GLU A 389 7.54 -2.42 -15.38
C GLU A 389 6.13 -2.13 -14.90
N ILE A 390 5.63 -0.98 -15.31
CA ILE A 390 4.29 -0.48 -14.96
C ILE A 390 3.49 -0.27 -16.24
N ALA A 391 2.25 -0.75 -16.24
CA ALA A 391 1.35 -0.59 -17.38
C ALA A 391 -0.09 -0.37 -16.97
N LEU A 392 -0.88 0.22 -17.85
CA LEU A 392 -2.32 0.15 -17.82
C LEU A 392 -2.77 -1.13 -18.52
N CYS A 393 -3.50 -1.98 -17.81
CA CYS A 393 -3.93 -3.28 -18.28
C CYS A 393 -5.45 -3.44 -18.19
N ARG A 394 -6.03 -4.19 -19.13
CA ARG A 394 -7.37 -4.75 -19.02
C ARG A 394 -7.28 -6.08 -18.28
N VAL A 395 -8.03 -6.21 -17.18
CA VAL A 395 -8.17 -7.44 -16.40
C VAL A 395 -9.56 -8.02 -16.60
N GLU A 396 -9.64 -9.34 -16.82
CA GLU A 396 -10.88 -10.11 -16.89
C GLU A 396 -10.85 -11.24 -15.88
N LEU A 397 -11.91 -11.37 -15.10
CA LEU A 397 -12.07 -12.33 -14.01
C LEU A 397 -13.15 -13.35 -14.32
N ASN A 398 -13.01 -14.56 -13.79
CA ASN A 398 -13.98 -15.64 -13.97
C ASN A 398 -15.23 -15.51 -13.07
N ALA A 399 -15.21 -14.56 -12.13
CA ALA A 399 -16.36 -14.26 -11.26
C ALA A 399 -16.40 -12.75 -10.93
N PRO A 400 -17.59 -12.19 -10.64
CA PRO A 400 -17.71 -10.79 -10.29
C PRO A 400 -17.02 -10.47 -8.95
N VAL A 401 -16.40 -9.32 -8.89
CA VAL A 401 -15.79 -8.72 -7.68
C VAL A 401 -16.40 -7.36 -7.40
N VAL A 402 -16.34 -6.96 -6.13
CA VAL A 402 -16.85 -5.67 -5.67
C VAL A 402 -15.66 -4.74 -5.41
N PHE A 403 -15.65 -3.56 -6.04
CA PHE A 403 -14.53 -2.63 -5.92
C PHE A 403 -14.96 -1.18 -6.17
N ASP A 404 -14.19 -0.26 -5.63
CA ASP A 404 -14.18 1.15 -6.02
C ASP A 404 -12.91 1.44 -6.83
N ALA A 405 -12.86 2.55 -7.57
CA ALA A 405 -11.61 3.00 -8.16
C ALA A 405 -10.57 3.28 -7.06
N TYR A 406 -9.33 2.92 -7.28
CA TYR A 406 -8.25 3.06 -6.29
C TYR A 406 -8.08 4.49 -5.77
N ALA A 407 -8.25 5.48 -6.65
CA ALA A 407 -8.21 6.90 -6.30
C ALA A 407 -9.32 7.32 -5.31
N GLN A 408 -10.46 6.61 -5.29
CA GLN A 408 -11.56 6.86 -4.37
C GLN A 408 -11.39 6.11 -3.05
N CYS A 409 -11.01 4.82 -3.12
CA CYS A 409 -10.83 3.98 -1.95
C CYS A 409 -9.72 2.94 -2.19
N ARG A 410 -8.54 3.16 -1.60
CA ARG A 410 -7.40 2.24 -1.73
C ARG A 410 -7.73 0.82 -1.25
N GLY A 411 -8.48 0.71 -0.14
CA GLY A 411 -8.81 -0.56 0.50
C GLY A 411 -9.68 -1.49 -0.34
N THR A 412 -10.48 -0.94 -1.26
CA THR A 412 -11.35 -1.70 -2.18
C THR A 412 -10.87 -1.70 -3.62
N GLY A 413 -9.98 -0.76 -4.00
CA GLY A 413 -9.47 -0.59 -5.36
C GLY A 413 -8.09 -1.21 -5.60
N SER A 414 -7.44 -1.79 -4.58
CA SER A 414 -6.16 -2.47 -4.73
C SER A 414 -6.33 -3.98 -4.86
N PHE A 415 -5.43 -4.61 -5.63
CA PHE A 415 -5.37 -6.06 -5.76
C PHE A 415 -3.95 -6.56 -5.96
N ILE A 416 -3.76 -7.86 -5.77
CA ILE A 416 -2.54 -8.56 -6.16
C ILE A 416 -2.85 -9.66 -7.17
N ILE A 417 -1.88 -9.87 -8.09
CA ILE A 417 -1.86 -11.00 -9.01
C ILE A 417 -0.95 -12.09 -8.42
N ILE A 418 -1.44 -13.31 -8.40
CA ILE A 418 -0.77 -14.46 -7.80
C ILE A 418 -0.54 -15.50 -8.89
N ASP A 419 0.69 -15.96 -9.06
CA ASP A 419 1.00 -17.08 -9.92
C ASP A 419 0.44 -18.38 -9.31
N ARG A 420 -0.37 -19.11 -10.07
CA ARG A 420 -1.11 -20.28 -9.57
C ARG A 420 -0.25 -21.49 -9.28
N LEU A 421 0.95 -21.58 -9.85
CA LEU A 421 1.85 -22.70 -9.67
C LEU A 421 2.76 -22.50 -8.45
N SER A 422 3.35 -21.30 -8.34
CA SER A 422 4.30 -20.99 -7.27
C SER A 422 3.63 -20.39 -6.02
N ASN A 423 2.38 -19.91 -6.11
CA ASN A 423 1.70 -19.08 -5.12
C ASN A 423 2.44 -17.77 -4.78
N ALA A 424 3.40 -17.37 -5.61
CA ALA A 424 4.12 -16.12 -5.44
C ALA A 424 3.27 -14.94 -5.94
N THR A 425 3.39 -13.80 -5.28
CA THR A 425 2.83 -12.53 -5.78
C THR A 425 3.60 -12.12 -7.02
N ALA A 426 2.90 -12.07 -8.15
CA ALA A 426 3.46 -11.70 -9.45
C ALA A 426 3.32 -10.21 -9.75
N ALA A 427 2.27 -9.54 -9.23
CA ALA A 427 2.07 -8.11 -9.41
C ALA A 427 1.19 -7.52 -8.32
N ALA A 428 1.27 -6.19 -8.18
CA ALA A 428 0.28 -5.36 -7.49
C ALA A 428 -0.47 -4.49 -8.51
N GLY A 429 -1.76 -4.25 -8.26
CA GLY A 429 -2.58 -3.46 -9.17
C GLY A 429 -3.51 -2.47 -8.46
N MET A 430 -3.81 -1.39 -9.16
CA MET A 430 -4.68 -0.31 -8.74
C MET A 430 -5.78 -0.13 -9.79
N VAL A 431 -7.02 -0.45 -9.42
CA VAL A 431 -8.17 -0.35 -10.32
C VAL A 431 -8.44 1.11 -10.67
N THR A 432 -8.57 1.40 -11.95
CA THR A 432 -8.90 2.75 -12.45
C THR A 432 -10.38 2.90 -12.74
N ALA A 433 -10.97 1.92 -13.44
CA ALA A 433 -12.39 1.95 -13.82
C ALA A 433 -12.92 0.54 -14.06
N ALA A 434 -14.23 0.37 -13.90
CA ALA A 434 -14.92 -0.82 -14.39
C ALA A 434 -14.88 -0.86 -15.94
N ALA A 435 -14.83 -2.06 -16.49
CA ALA A 435 -14.81 -2.29 -17.91
C ALA A 435 -15.84 -3.34 -18.30
N GLU A 436 -16.26 -3.33 -19.56
CA GLU A 436 -17.06 -4.40 -20.11
C GLU A 436 -16.19 -5.64 -20.36
N SER A 437 -16.69 -6.80 -19.95
CA SER A 437 -15.99 -8.05 -20.24
C SER A 437 -16.18 -8.39 -21.73
N THR A 438 -15.06 -8.66 -22.40
CA THR A 438 -15.09 -9.17 -23.77
C THR A 438 -15.21 -10.70 -23.81
N ALA A 439 -15.11 -11.36 -22.64
CA ALA A 439 -15.32 -12.79 -22.52
C ALA A 439 -16.80 -13.12 -22.72
N GLU A 440 -17.10 -14.04 -23.63
CA GLU A 440 -18.43 -14.65 -23.69
C GLU A 440 -18.78 -15.22 -22.31
N PRO A 441 -20.02 -15.05 -21.82
CA PRO A 441 -20.40 -15.56 -20.50
C PRO A 441 -20.10 -17.06 -20.42
N VAL A 442 -19.45 -17.49 -19.32
CA VAL A 442 -19.08 -18.89 -19.06
C VAL A 442 -20.30 -19.85 -19.18
N SER A 443 -21.51 -19.31 -18.94
CA SER A 443 -22.76 -20.01 -19.17
C SER A 443 -22.94 -20.46 -20.63
N ASP A 444 -22.44 -19.69 -21.61
CA ASP A 444 -22.57 -20.01 -23.03
C ASP A 444 -21.57 -21.07 -23.48
N GLU A 445 -20.35 -21.03 -22.93
CA GLU A 445 -19.31 -22.02 -23.22
C GLU A 445 -19.67 -23.39 -22.60
N LEU A 446 -20.20 -23.41 -21.37
CA LEU A 446 -20.68 -24.62 -20.72
C LEU A 446 -21.93 -25.18 -21.45
N ALA A 447 -22.81 -24.30 -21.90
CA ALA A 447 -23.98 -24.69 -22.70
C ALA A 447 -23.57 -25.24 -24.05
N ARG A 448 -22.59 -24.63 -24.72
CA ARG A 448 -22.01 -25.12 -26.01
C ARG A 448 -21.31 -26.46 -25.80
N LEU A 449 -20.52 -26.62 -24.72
CA LEU A 449 -19.86 -27.87 -24.40
C LEU A 449 -20.88 -29.00 -24.13
N ARG A 450 -21.91 -28.72 -23.36
CA ARG A 450 -23.00 -29.67 -23.08
C ARG A 450 -23.76 -30.04 -24.34
N ALA A 451 -24.07 -29.07 -25.18
CA ALA A 451 -24.72 -29.32 -26.48
C ALA A 451 -23.84 -30.23 -27.37
N PHE A 452 -22.53 -29.93 -27.43
CA PHE A 452 -21.59 -30.75 -28.18
C PHE A 452 -21.46 -32.17 -27.59
N GLU A 453 -21.37 -32.33 -26.27
CA GLU A 453 -21.33 -33.65 -25.62
C GLU A 453 -22.59 -34.50 -25.94
N LEU A 454 -23.76 -33.90 -25.91
CA LEU A 454 -25.02 -34.55 -26.25
C LEU A 454 -25.05 -34.96 -27.72
N GLU A 455 -24.65 -34.06 -28.62
CA GLU A 455 -24.63 -34.32 -30.07
C GLU A 455 -23.61 -35.40 -30.42
N PHE A 456 -22.42 -35.33 -29.83
CA PHE A 456 -21.36 -36.34 -29.99
C PHE A 456 -21.81 -37.71 -29.45
N ASN A 457 -22.43 -37.75 -28.27
CA ASN A 457 -22.96 -38.98 -27.69
C ASN A 457 -24.05 -39.62 -28.61
N GLN A 458 -24.95 -38.82 -29.16
CA GLN A 458 -25.96 -39.30 -30.14
C GLN A 458 -25.30 -39.86 -31.38
N LEU A 459 -24.29 -39.20 -31.91
CA LEU A 459 -23.55 -39.63 -33.10
C LEU A 459 -22.81 -40.94 -32.86
N VAL A 460 -22.13 -41.08 -31.69
CA VAL A 460 -21.47 -42.33 -31.31
C VAL A 460 -22.44 -43.47 -31.17
N ARG A 461 -23.57 -43.26 -30.50
CA ARG A 461 -24.62 -44.32 -30.33
C ARG A 461 -25.23 -44.75 -31.67
N LYS A 462 -25.38 -43.81 -32.59
CA LYS A 462 -25.96 -44.08 -33.91
C LYS A 462 -25.01 -44.83 -34.87
N HIS A 463 -23.73 -44.44 -34.89
CA HIS A 463 -22.79 -44.92 -35.90
C HIS A 463 -21.82 -45.99 -35.36
N PHE A 464 -21.68 -46.09 -34.02
CA PHE A 464 -20.79 -47.05 -33.38
C PHE A 464 -21.49 -47.84 -32.27
N PRO A 465 -22.59 -48.61 -32.63
CA PRO A 465 -23.41 -49.31 -31.62
C PRO A 465 -22.61 -50.36 -30.80
N ARG A 466 -21.49 -50.86 -31.36
CA ARG A 466 -20.60 -51.79 -30.66
C ARG A 466 -19.80 -51.17 -29.50
N TRP A 467 -19.79 -49.83 -29.38
CA TRP A 467 -19.14 -49.14 -28.27
C TRP A 467 -20.01 -49.06 -27.01
N GLU A 468 -21.28 -49.48 -27.12
CA GLU A 468 -22.22 -49.51 -25.99
C GLU A 468 -22.28 -48.22 -25.18
N ALA A 469 -22.13 -47.08 -25.86
CA ALA A 469 -22.12 -45.78 -25.20
C ALA A 469 -23.46 -45.50 -24.49
N LYS A 470 -23.38 -45.22 -23.19
CA LYS A 470 -24.58 -44.88 -22.37
C LYS A 470 -25.20 -43.57 -22.84
N ASP A 471 -26.55 -43.50 -22.73
CA ASP A 471 -27.29 -42.27 -22.99
C ASP A 471 -27.04 -41.26 -21.87
N ILE A 472 -26.36 -40.15 -22.22
CA ILE A 472 -26.04 -39.09 -21.26
C ILE A 472 -27.11 -37.97 -21.24
N SER A 473 -28.16 -38.05 -22.09
CA SER A 473 -29.21 -37.01 -22.16
C SER A 473 -29.97 -36.80 -20.83
N LYS A 474 -29.89 -37.76 -19.92
CA LYS A 474 -30.53 -37.70 -18.59
C LYS A 474 -29.58 -37.21 -17.47
N LEU A 475 -28.34 -36.91 -17.82
CA LEU A 475 -27.33 -36.42 -16.86
C LEU A 475 -27.23 -34.88 -16.82
N PHE A 476 -27.88 -34.22 -17.75
CA PHE A 476 -27.88 -32.74 -17.88
C PHE A 476 -29.27 -32.14 -17.68
#